data_4bd58c607df0ac811eebf2f3a7b5c387
#
_entry.id   4bd58c607df0ac811eebf2f3a7b5c387
#
_cell.length_a   1.000
_cell.length_b   1.000
_cell.length_c   1.000
_cell.angle_alpha   90.00
_cell.angle_beta   90.00
_cell.angle_gamma   90.00
#
_symmetry.space_group_name_H-M   'P 1'
#
loop_
_entity.id
_entity.type
_entity.pdbx_description
1 polymer ?
#
loop_
_entity_poly.entity_id
_entity_poly.type
_entity_poly.pdbx_seq_one_letter_code
_entity_poly.pdbx_strand_id
1 'polypeptide(L)'
;MSNITPQEIKKEFLKSKMGIAGIVILTILILTSIITMIIIPIETFQEWNNPESWITYPKAAIPIWVNLFLTEKIPEHKILAEPNIETMFNDEINLTSYQFNVNFNYDQFPKDFIYSYLLEYSGSPLIQVSVIRPDGVKLELVSTSLPHSDLKTIHSDRMFSTDAMIKKELVLQEEKFEFEINELSVEDIVFSKTESNKPLKGNYVFLVDFYEINEESKIIDSKLIIGGKAFGIMGTDELRRDLAIGLLWGTPLALFIGLAVSIGSVVMGLVYGIYAGFKGKKTDETMMRFNDVLYALPALPFLIILSVTISNSIFVMTGFLMIFGWVGIAKVARSMSLQIKTRGYVEAATIMGQKDSKMILKHILPQLLPYAFASIAISVPAAITTEAGLSFLGLGDPSFPTWGQILHDANTFGAAARGLWWWIVPPGIMIAITGLAFVFIGNALDSIINPKLKR
;
A
#
# COMPACT_ATOMS: atom_id res chain seq x y z
N MET A 1 34.77 24.13 20.39
CA MET A 1 34.19 22.81 20.18
C MET A 1 35.35 21.82 20.16
N SER A 2 35.41 20.89 21.12
CA SER A 2 36.37 19.79 21.11
C SER A 2 36.18 18.98 19.83
N ASN A 3 37.28 18.54 19.21
CA ASN A 3 37.22 17.64 18.06
C ASN A 3 36.63 16.29 18.52
N ILE A 4 35.31 16.17 18.48
CA ILE A 4 34.62 14.91 18.81
C ILE A 4 34.94 13.92 17.69
N THR A 5 35.65 12.86 18.03
CA THR A 5 36.02 11.81 17.08
C THR A 5 34.78 10.96 16.69
N PRO A 6 34.77 10.34 15.50
CA PRO A 6 33.68 9.44 15.10
C PRO A 6 33.42 8.30 16.11
N GLN A 7 34.49 7.85 16.80
CA GLN A 7 34.36 6.82 17.84
C GLN A 7 33.66 7.33 19.09
N GLU A 8 33.88 8.58 19.48
CA GLU A 8 33.18 9.21 20.60
C GLU A 8 31.72 9.47 20.27
N ILE A 9 31.40 9.88 19.04
CA ILE A 9 30.02 10.02 18.57
C ILE A 9 29.28 8.66 18.68
N LYS A 10 29.90 7.58 18.19
CA LYS A 10 29.33 6.23 18.29
C LYS A 10 29.09 5.81 19.75
N LYS A 11 30.09 6.04 20.63
CA LYS A 11 29.99 5.66 22.04
C LYS A 11 28.92 6.43 22.80
N GLU A 12 28.81 7.74 22.59
CA GLU A 12 27.76 8.56 23.20
C GLU A 12 26.39 8.28 22.62
N PHE A 13 26.29 8.02 21.32
CA PHE A 13 25.04 7.63 20.67
C PHE A 13 24.48 6.32 21.26
N LEU A 14 25.31 5.31 21.45
CA LEU A 14 24.93 4.02 22.06
C LEU A 14 24.55 4.13 23.55
N LYS A 15 24.82 5.22 24.21
CA LYS A 15 24.30 5.51 25.57
C LYS A 15 22.92 6.15 25.55
N SER A 16 22.49 6.71 24.42
CA SER A 16 21.19 7.35 24.29
C SER A 16 20.08 6.30 24.11
N LYS A 17 19.20 6.18 25.09
CA LYS A 17 18.02 5.28 24.98
C LYS A 17 17.14 5.62 23.78
N MET A 18 16.94 6.92 23.48
CA MET A 18 16.20 7.37 22.31
C MET A 18 16.92 6.99 21.02
N GLY A 19 18.26 7.20 20.94
CA GLY A 19 19.03 6.83 19.77
C GLY A 19 18.95 5.32 19.47
N ILE A 20 19.06 4.47 20.51
CA ILE A 20 18.91 3.03 20.36
C ILE A 20 17.49 2.67 19.88
N ALA A 21 16.45 3.24 20.51
CA ALA A 21 15.07 2.99 20.09
C ALA A 21 14.84 3.40 18.61
N GLY A 22 15.34 4.55 18.20
CA GLY A 22 15.29 5.01 16.82
C GLY A 22 15.96 4.05 15.83
N ILE A 23 17.18 3.56 16.17
CA ILE A 23 17.88 2.56 15.33
C ILE A 23 17.11 1.24 15.27
N VAL A 24 16.56 0.77 16.38
CA VAL A 24 15.79 -0.48 16.40
C VAL A 24 14.60 -0.38 15.48
N ILE A 25 13.80 0.70 15.59
CA ILE A 25 12.64 0.92 14.72
C ILE A 25 13.09 1.02 13.25
N LEU A 26 14.11 1.81 12.96
CA LEU A 26 14.63 1.94 11.60
C LEU A 26 15.14 0.62 11.03
N THR A 27 15.81 -0.20 11.85
CA THR A 27 16.26 -1.54 11.44
C THR A 27 15.09 -2.44 11.11
N ILE A 28 14.02 -2.41 11.91
CA ILE A 28 12.79 -3.15 11.62
C ILE A 28 12.19 -2.69 10.29
N LEU A 29 12.08 -1.38 10.05
CA LEU A 29 11.57 -0.83 8.80
C LEU A 29 12.41 -1.23 7.57
N ILE A 30 13.74 -1.21 7.70
CA ILE A 30 14.65 -1.66 6.62
C ILE A 30 14.49 -3.15 6.37
N LEU A 31 14.44 -3.97 7.43
CA LEU A 31 14.22 -5.40 7.29
C LEU A 31 12.85 -5.70 6.65
N THR A 32 11.79 -5.03 7.10
CA THR A 32 10.47 -5.12 6.47
C THR A 32 10.54 -4.76 4.99
N SER A 33 11.23 -3.66 4.65
CA SER A 33 11.41 -3.23 3.25
C SER A 33 12.11 -4.30 2.40
N ILE A 34 13.21 -4.89 2.90
CA ILE A 34 13.94 -5.94 2.20
C ILE A 34 13.10 -7.22 2.06
N ILE A 35 12.43 -7.62 3.13
CA ILE A 35 11.56 -8.81 3.15
C ILE A 35 10.42 -8.64 2.16
N THR A 36 9.80 -7.45 2.12
CA THR A 36 8.73 -7.13 1.15
C THR A 36 9.21 -7.31 -0.29
N MET A 37 10.37 -6.74 -0.64
CA MET A 37 10.92 -6.84 -1.98
C MET A 37 11.31 -8.28 -2.40
N ILE A 38 11.57 -9.17 -1.43
CA ILE A 38 11.94 -10.57 -1.70
C ILE A 38 10.69 -11.45 -1.79
N ILE A 39 9.71 -11.25 -0.89
CA ILE A 39 8.57 -12.15 -0.75
C ILE A 39 7.42 -11.77 -1.68
N ILE A 40 7.15 -10.47 -1.84
CA ILE A 40 6.04 -9.99 -2.67
C ILE A 40 6.58 -9.69 -4.06
N PRO A 41 6.11 -10.42 -5.10
CA PRO A 41 6.55 -10.21 -6.47
C PRO A 41 6.36 -8.75 -6.92
N ILE A 42 7.28 -8.28 -7.74
CA ILE A 42 7.22 -6.91 -8.27
C ILE A 42 6.02 -6.72 -9.21
N GLU A 43 5.55 -7.81 -9.82
CA GLU A 43 4.34 -7.83 -10.66
C GLU A 43 3.10 -7.42 -9.84
N THR A 44 2.96 -7.90 -8.62
CA THR A 44 1.85 -7.51 -7.71
C THR A 44 1.87 -6.00 -7.41
N PHE A 45 3.06 -5.44 -7.28
CA PHE A 45 3.24 -4.01 -7.11
C PHE A 45 2.88 -3.22 -8.37
N GLN A 46 3.29 -3.68 -9.55
CA GLN A 46 2.98 -3.04 -10.84
C GLN A 46 1.47 -3.12 -11.16
N GLU A 47 0.82 -4.20 -10.72
CA GLU A 47 -0.61 -4.43 -10.91
C GLU A 47 -1.49 -3.85 -9.80
N TRP A 48 -0.93 -3.06 -8.88
CA TRP A 48 -1.67 -2.47 -7.76
C TRP A 48 -2.98 -1.78 -8.16
N ASN A 49 -2.97 -1.09 -9.30
CA ASN A 49 -4.13 -0.39 -9.85
C ASN A 49 -4.86 -1.15 -10.96
N ASN A 50 -4.50 -2.39 -11.24
CA ASN A 50 -5.20 -3.24 -12.19
C ASN A 50 -6.38 -3.93 -11.50
N PRO A 51 -7.65 -3.56 -11.77
CA PRO A 51 -8.82 -4.17 -11.11
C PRO A 51 -8.93 -5.69 -11.32
N GLU A 52 -8.44 -6.20 -12.45
CA GLU A 52 -8.49 -7.63 -12.78
C GLU A 52 -7.71 -8.48 -11.78
N SER A 53 -6.58 -7.98 -11.30
CA SER A 53 -5.71 -8.68 -10.35
C SER A 53 -6.35 -8.83 -8.96
N TRP A 54 -7.34 -7.99 -8.64
CA TRP A 54 -7.99 -7.96 -7.34
C TRP A 54 -9.45 -8.45 -7.35
N ILE A 55 -9.98 -8.85 -8.51
CA ILE A 55 -11.40 -9.16 -8.66
C ILE A 55 -11.87 -10.31 -7.78
N THR A 56 -10.97 -11.25 -7.48
CA THR A 56 -11.23 -12.40 -6.61
C THR A 56 -11.18 -12.08 -5.12
N TYR A 57 -10.74 -10.88 -4.74
CA TYR A 57 -10.66 -10.45 -3.34
C TYR A 57 -11.97 -9.80 -2.88
N PRO A 58 -12.29 -9.82 -1.58
CA PRO A 58 -13.52 -9.22 -1.06
C PRO A 58 -13.40 -7.70 -1.04
N LYS A 59 -14.52 -7.02 -1.25
CA LYS A 59 -14.62 -5.56 -1.23
C LYS A 59 -14.75 -5.04 0.20
N ALA A 60 -13.90 -4.10 0.62
CA ALA A 60 -13.95 -3.44 1.93
C ALA A 60 -14.13 -4.45 3.09
N ALA A 61 -13.33 -5.50 3.11
CA ALA A 61 -13.36 -6.51 4.16
C ALA A 61 -12.49 -6.11 5.35
N ILE A 62 -13.01 -6.35 6.56
CA ILE A 62 -12.28 -6.09 7.81
C ILE A 62 -11.15 -7.13 8.00
N PRO A 63 -10.09 -6.83 8.75
CA PRO A 63 -9.08 -7.83 9.09
C PRO A 63 -9.67 -9.06 9.78
N ILE A 64 -9.21 -10.27 9.39
CA ILE A 64 -9.78 -11.55 9.88
C ILE A 64 -9.69 -11.72 11.39
N TRP A 65 -8.61 -11.22 12.03
CA TRP A 65 -8.40 -11.30 13.46
C TRP A 65 -9.45 -10.55 14.29
N VAL A 66 -10.21 -9.63 13.68
CA VAL A 66 -11.30 -8.91 14.34
C VAL A 66 -12.41 -9.89 14.75
N ASN A 67 -12.61 -10.98 13.98
CA ASN A 67 -13.56 -12.04 14.35
C ASN A 67 -13.30 -12.67 15.73
N LEU A 68 -12.07 -12.55 16.24
CA LEU A 68 -11.75 -13.07 17.59
C LEU A 68 -12.44 -12.27 18.69
N PHE A 69 -12.75 -10.99 18.43
CA PHE A 69 -13.33 -10.05 19.40
C PHE A 69 -14.82 -9.81 19.19
N LEU A 70 -15.40 -10.30 18.09
CA LEU A 70 -16.83 -10.16 17.79
C LEU A 70 -17.64 -11.28 18.44
N THR A 71 -18.80 -10.93 18.98
CA THR A 71 -19.80 -11.89 19.47
C THR A 71 -20.48 -12.60 18.32
N GLU A 72 -20.83 -11.87 17.25
CA GLU A 72 -21.36 -12.43 16.02
C GLU A 72 -20.23 -12.63 15.02
N LYS A 73 -20.08 -13.87 14.54
CA LYS A 73 -19.03 -14.21 13.58
C LYS A 73 -19.42 -13.74 12.18
N ILE A 74 -18.55 -12.93 11.58
CA ILE A 74 -18.72 -12.45 10.21
C ILE A 74 -18.04 -13.41 9.22
N PRO A 75 -18.58 -13.55 7.98
CA PRO A 75 -18.05 -14.47 6.98
C PRO A 75 -16.60 -14.10 6.60
N GLU A 76 -15.75 -15.12 6.63
CA GLU A 76 -14.40 -15.02 6.09
C GLU A 76 -14.41 -15.26 4.59
N HIS A 77 -13.56 -14.54 3.88
CA HIS A 77 -13.38 -14.75 2.45
C HIS A 77 -12.68 -16.09 2.19
N LYS A 78 -13.22 -16.88 1.25
CA LYS A 78 -12.67 -18.20 0.89
C LYS A 78 -12.62 -18.38 -0.62
N ILE A 79 -11.49 -18.89 -1.09
CA ILE A 79 -11.31 -19.32 -2.48
C ILE A 79 -11.15 -20.83 -2.45
N LEU A 80 -12.07 -21.54 -3.15
CA LEU A 80 -12.08 -22.98 -3.30
C LEU A 80 -11.63 -23.30 -4.73
N ALA A 81 -10.41 -23.81 -4.88
CA ALA A 81 -9.81 -24.09 -6.18
C ALA A 81 -9.73 -25.59 -6.49
N GLU A 82 -10.07 -26.47 -5.54
CA GLU A 82 -9.99 -27.91 -5.69
C GLU A 82 -11.39 -28.52 -5.51
N PRO A 83 -12.22 -28.62 -6.57
CA PRO A 83 -13.51 -29.28 -6.51
C PRO A 83 -13.35 -30.80 -6.46
N ASN A 84 -14.32 -31.49 -5.85
CA ASN A 84 -14.49 -32.91 -6.10
C ASN A 84 -15.13 -33.09 -7.49
N ILE A 85 -14.53 -33.93 -8.33
CA ILE A 85 -14.99 -34.13 -9.71
C ILE A 85 -15.62 -35.50 -9.80
N GLU A 86 -16.88 -35.55 -10.25
CA GLU A 86 -17.61 -36.77 -10.57
C GLU A 86 -18.01 -36.76 -12.05
N THR A 87 -17.63 -37.80 -12.77
CA THR A 87 -17.98 -37.93 -14.19
C THR A 87 -18.92 -39.11 -14.38
N MET A 88 -20.05 -38.85 -14.99
CA MET A 88 -21.07 -39.87 -15.38
C MET A 88 -21.16 -39.95 -16.89
N PHE A 89 -20.91 -41.12 -17.42
CA PHE A 89 -21.03 -41.39 -18.85
C PHE A 89 -22.41 -42.04 -19.12
N ASN A 90 -23.16 -41.46 -20.04
CA ASN A 90 -24.35 -42.05 -20.61
C ASN A 90 -24.20 -42.04 -22.13
N ASP A 91 -24.84 -43.00 -22.84
CA ASP A 91 -24.57 -43.28 -24.27
C ASP A 91 -24.67 -42.07 -25.22
N GLU A 92 -25.27 -40.96 -24.79
CA GLU A 92 -25.43 -39.76 -25.61
C GLU A 92 -24.93 -38.47 -24.96
N ILE A 93 -24.74 -38.42 -23.64
CA ILE A 93 -24.37 -37.20 -22.91
C ILE A 93 -23.35 -37.54 -21.83
N ASN A 94 -22.25 -36.83 -21.84
CA ASN A 94 -21.26 -36.86 -20.77
C ASN A 94 -21.59 -35.77 -19.76
N LEU A 95 -21.75 -36.14 -18.50
CA LEU A 95 -21.96 -35.22 -17.37
C LEU A 95 -20.69 -35.19 -16.52
N THR A 96 -20.07 -34.04 -16.44
CA THR A 96 -18.98 -33.81 -15.48
C THR A 96 -19.45 -32.81 -14.43
N SER A 97 -19.52 -33.23 -13.18
CA SER A 97 -19.98 -32.45 -12.04
C SER A 97 -18.79 -32.02 -11.18
N TYR A 98 -18.65 -30.73 -10.96
CA TYR A 98 -17.64 -30.11 -10.08
C TYR A 98 -18.33 -29.69 -8.80
N GLN A 99 -17.94 -30.32 -7.67
CA GLN A 99 -18.58 -30.12 -6.37
C GLN A 99 -17.65 -29.32 -5.44
N PHE A 100 -18.12 -28.14 -4.98
CA PHE A 100 -17.43 -27.31 -4.00
C PHE A 100 -18.15 -27.38 -2.65
N ASN A 101 -17.47 -27.89 -1.63
CA ASN A 101 -18.01 -28.01 -0.29
C ASN A 101 -17.67 -26.73 0.52
N VAL A 102 -18.71 -25.99 0.94
CA VAL A 102 -18.60 -24.76 1.71
C VAL A 102 -19.15 -24.95 3.10
N ASN A 103 -18.30 -24.99 4.10
CA ASN A 103 -18.72 -24.97 5.50
C ASN A 103 -18.97 -23.52 5.92
N PHE A 104 -20.25 -23.17 6.12
CA PHE A 104 -20.73 -21.82 6.46
C PHE A 104 -21.27 -21.78 7.89
N ASN A 105 -20.46 -21.26 8.83
CA ASN A 105 -20.77 -21.19 10.26
C ASN A 105 -20.72 -19.74 10.79
N TYR A 106 -21.34 -18.82 10.07
CA TYR A 106 -21.33 -17.40 10.37
C TYR A 106 -22.72 -16.87 10.72
N ASP A 107 -22.75 -15.73 11.43
CA ASP A 107 -23.99 -15.09 11.89
C ASP A 107 -24.48 -13.99 10.94
N GLN A 108 -23.72 -13.70 9.88
CA GLN A 108 -24.06 -12.74 8.84
C GLN A 108 -23.90 -13.38 7.46
N PHE A 109 -24.59 -12.82 6.46
CA PHE A 109 -24.48 -13.25 5.07
C PHE A 109 -23.12 -12.87 4.46
N PRO A 110 -22.61 -13.66 3.48
CA PRO A 110 -21.47 -13.27 2.65
C PRO A 110 -21.83 -12.02 1.83
N LYS A 111 -20.83 -11.36 1.24
CA LYS A 111 -21.05 -10.18 0.39
C LYS A 111 -21.45 -10.53 -1.02
N ASP A 112 -20.82 -11.55 -1.56
CA ASP A 112 -21.01 -12.06 -2.90
C ASP A 112 -20.51 -13.50 -2.96
N PHE A 113 -20.77 -14.18 -4.05
CA PHE A 113 -20.03 -15.35 -4.48
C PHE A 113 -19.75 -15.26 -5.98
N ILE A 114 -18.63 -15.83 -6.39
CA ILE A 114 -18.18 -15.80 -7.78
C ILE A 114 -17.77 -17.21 -8.15
N TYR A 115 -18.29 -17.71 -9.25
CA TYR A 115 -17.78 -18.90 -9.89
C TYR A 115 -16.96 -18.50 -11.11
N SER A 116 -15.67 -18.86 -11.14
CA SER A 116 -14.75 -18.58 -12.24
C SER A 116 -14.27 -19.89 -12.86
N TYR A 117 -14.28 -19.99 -14.18
CA TYR A 117 -13.80 -21.17 -14.88
C TYR A 117 -13.02 -20.80 -16.14
N LEU A 118 -12.13 -21.70 -16.52
CA LEU A 118 -11.39 -21.71 -17.77
C LEU A 118 -11.65 -23.06 -18.41
N LEU A 119 -12.30 -23.06 -19.55
CA LEU A 119 -12.76 -24.23 -20.27
C LEU A 119 -12.21 -24.28 -21.68
N GLU A 120 -11.67 -25.43 -22.10
CA GLU A 120 -11.43 -25.76 -23.51
C GLU A 120 -12.58 -26.62 -23.99
N TYR A 121 -13.30 -26.20 -25.03
CA TYR A 121 -14.47 -26.91 -25.54
C TYR A 121 -14.62 -26.83 -27.05
N SER A 122 -15.40 -27.77 -27.60
CA SER A 122 -15.98 -27.72 -28.93
C SER A 122 -17.49 -28.03 -28.84
N GLY A 123 -18.29 -27.63 -29.85
CA GLY A 123 -19.74 -27.74 -29.79
C GLY A 123 -20.40 -26.62 -28.97
N SER A 124 -21.44 -26.94 -28.24
CA SER A 124 -22.22 -26.01 -27.40
C SER A 124 -22.54 -26.69 -26.07
N PRO A 125 -21.57 -26.84 -25.14
CA PRO A 125 -21.83 -27.45 -23.85
C PRO A 125 -22.83 -26.63 -23.03
N LEU A 126 -23.67 -27.29 -22.25
CA LEU A 126 -24.56 -26.67 -21.29
C LEU A 126 -23.90 -26.63 -19.92
N ILE A 127 -23.89 -25.49 -19.29
CA ILE A 127 -23.41 -25.30 -17.91
C ILE A 127 -24.63 -25.05 -17.02
N GLN A 128 -24.78 -25.86 -15.98
CA GLN A 128 -25.78 -25.66 -14.95
C GLN A 128 -25.09 -25.48 -13.59
N VAL A 129 -25.35 -24.36 -12.92
CA VAL A 129 -24.87 -24.10 -11.57
C VAL A 129 -26.03 -24.19 -10.59
N SER A 130 -25.86 -25.00 -9.55
CA SER A 130 -26.85 -25.17 -8.49
C SER A 130 -26.20 -25.26 -7.13
N VAL A 131 -26.95 -25.06 -6.07
CA VAL A 131 -26.46 -25.20 -4.68
C VAL A 131 -27.40 -26.09 -3.89
N ILE A 132 -26.85 -27.09 -3.21
CA ILE A 132 -27.55 -27.89 -2.21
C ILE A 132 -27.28 -27.28 -0.86
N ARG A 133 -28.28 -26.86 -0.16
CA ARG A 133 -28.25 -26.21 1.13
C ARG A 133 -28.22 -27.22 2.28
N PRO A 134 -27.83 -26.81 3.52
CA PRO A 134 -27.84 -27.68 4.69
C PRO A 134 -29.22 -28.27 5.06
N ASP A 135 -30.31 -27.59 4.69
CA ASP A 135 -31.69 -28.03 4.87
C ASP A 135 -32.15 -29.04 3.78
N GLY A 136 -31.30 -29.39 2.84
CA GLY A 136 -31.58 -30.29 1.74
C GLY A 136 -32.25 -29.66 0.53
N VAL A 137 -32.57 -28.35 0.57
CA VAL A 137 -33.13 -27.61 -0.55
C VAL A 137 -32.07 -27.42 -1.63
N LYS A 138 -32.37 -27.87 -2.85
CA LYS A 138 -31.58 -27.58 -4.05
C LYS A 138 -32.11 -26.33 -4.73
N LEU A 139 -31.27 -25.32 -4.91
CA LEU A 139 -31.56 -24.10 -5.66
C LEU A 139 -30.74 -24.10 -6.96
N GLU A 140 -31.45 -23.86 -8.07
CA GLU A 140 -30.79 -23.62 -9.35
C GLU A 140 -30.40 -22.14 -9.45
N LEU A 141 -29.13 -21.88 -9.79
CA LEU A 141 -28.62 -20.53 -9.88
C LEU A 141 -28.59 -20.03 -11.32
N VAL A 142 -28.09 -20.87 -12.23
CA VAL A 142 -28.05 -20.53 -13.66
C VAL A 142 -27.99 -21.79 -14.50
N SER A 143 -28.60 -21.75 -15.68
CA SER A 143 -28.48 -22.76 -16.73
C SER A 143 -28.27 -22.00 -18.05
N THR A 144 -27.11 -22.21 -18.69
CA THR A 144 -26.73 -21.51 -19.92
C THR A 144 -25.91 -22.40 -20.85
N SER A 145 -26.13 -22.27 -22.15
CA SER A 145 -25.32 -22.94 -23.18
C SER A 145 -24.22 -21.98 -23.64
N LEU A 146 -23.01 -22.51 -23.79
CA LEU A 146 -21.94 -21.76 -24.42
C LEU A 146 -22.17 -21.56 -25.91
N PRO A 147 -21.59 -20.49 -26.50
CA PRO A 147 -21.64 -20.26 -27.94
C PRO A 147 -21.09 -21.49 -28.72
N HIS A 148 -21.70 -21.83 -29.84
CA HIS A 148 -21.25 -22.95 -30.65
C HIS A 148 -19.85 -22.68 -31.23
N SER A 149 -18.97 -23.65 -31.13
CA SER A 149 -17.62 -23.60 -31.74
C SER A 149 -17.28 -24.92 -32.42
N ASP A 150 -16.97 -24.88 -33.72
CA ASP A 150 -16.54 -26.05 -34.48
C ASP A 150 -15.11 -26.49 -34.14
N LEU A 151 -14.31 -25.60 -33.56
CA LEU A 151 -12.92 -25.84 -33.19
C LEU A 151 -12.77 -25.78 -31.67
N LYS A 152 -11.75 -26.48 -31.13
CA LYS A 152 -11.38 -26.34 -29.73
C LYS A 152 -11.04 -24.89 -29.43
N THR A 153 -11.85 -24.29 -28.54
CA THR A 153 -11.74 -22.88 -28.16
C THR A 153 -11.59 -22.81 -26.64
N ILE A 154 -10.69 -21.94 -26.19
CA ILE A 154 -10.55 -21.64 -24.77
C ILE A 154 -11.52 -20.51 -24.42
N HIS A 155 -12.39 -20.77 -23.48
CA HIS A 155 -13.36 -19.81 -22.95
C HIS A 155 -13.12 -19.60 -21.45
N SER A 156 -13.00 -18.34 -21.03
CA SER A 156 -12.91 -17.94 -19.64
C SER A 156 -14.11 -17.07 -19.30
N ASP A 157 -14.82 -17.44 -18.27
CA ASP A 157 -15.97 -16.65 -17.80
C ASP A 157 -16.06 -16.64 -16.28
N ARG A 158 -16.83 -15.67 -15.77
CA ARG A 158 -17.06 -15.46 -14.34
C ARG A 158 -18.53 -15.17 -14.12
N MET A 159 -19.18 -15.99 -13.33
CA MET A 159 -20.56 -15.81 -12.90
C MET A 159 -20.57 -15.14 -11.53
N PHE A 160 -21.11 -13.96 -11.46
CA PHE A 160 -21.22 -13.19 -10.22
C PHE A 160 -22.61 -13.40 -9.59
N SER A 161 -22.69 -13.54 -8.27
CA SER A 161 -23.96 -13.59 -7.55
C SER A 161 -24.85 -12.36 -7.82
N THR A 162 -24.23 -11.23 -8.21
CA THR A 162 -24.95 -10.00 -8.59
C THR A 162 -25.54 -10.03 -9.98
N ASP A 163 -25.35 -11.10 -10.76
CA ASP A 163 -25.90 -11.20 -12.12
C ASP A 163 -27.42 -11.30 -12.08
N ALA A 164 -28.07 -10.47 -12.91
CA ALA A 164 -29.53 -10.40 -12.95
C ALA A 164 -30.20 -11.74 -13.36
N MET A 165 -29.50 -12.59 -14.11
CA MET A 165 -30.00 -13.92 -14.51
C MET A 165 -30.12 -14.83 -13.30
N ILE A 166 -29.13 -14.85 -12.38
CA ILE A 166 -29.19 -15.67 -11.16
C ILE A 166 -30.31 -15.20 -10.25
N LYS A 167 -30.50 -13.90 -10.10
CA LYS A 167 -31.59 -13.33 -9.32
C LYS A 167 -32.95 -13.76 -9.88
N LYS A 168 -33.13 -13.66 -11.21
CA LYS A 168 -34.37 -14.03 -11.88
C LYS A 168 -34.68 -15.51 -11.69
N GLU A 169 -33.67 -16.38 -11.82
CA GLU A 169 -33.85 -17.83 -11.64
C GLU A 169 -34.23 -18.18 -10.21
N LEU A 170 -33.66 -17.54 -9.20
CA LEU A 170 -34.05 -17.75 -7.81
C LEU A 170 -35.44 -17.26 -7.49
N VAL A 171 -35.89 -16.14 -8.06
CA VAL A 171 -37.25 -15.62 -7.88
C VAL A 171 -38.30 -16.61 -8.44
N LEU A 172 -38.02 -17.35 -9.52
CA LEU A 172 -38.89 -18.39 -10.03
C LEU A 172 -39.06 -19.57 -9.07
N GLN A 173 -38.18 -19.69 -8.08
CA GLN A 173 -38.18 -20.73 -7.07
C GLN A 173 -38.65 -20.21 -5.68
N GLU A 174 -39.36 -19.07 -5.63
CA GLU A 174 -39.84 -18.43 -4.40
C GLU A 174 -40.72 -19.37 -3.55
N GLU A 175 -41.43 -20.32 -4.16
CA GLU A 175 -42.23 -21.34 -3.48
C GLU A 175 -41.45 -22.22 -2.48
N LYS A 176 -40.12 -22.26 -2.60
CA LYS A 176 -39.21 -22.96 -1.68
C LYS A 176 -38.97 -22.21 -0.36
N PHE A 177 -39.47 -20.98 -0.24
CA PHE A 177 -39.32 -20.11 0.92
C PHE A 177 -40.69 -19.73 1.50
N GLU A 178 -40.72 -19.54 2.82
CA GLU A 178 -41.96 -19.15 3.53
C GLU A 178 -42.07 -17.61 3.67
N PHE A 179 -41.20 -16.85 3.00
CA PHE A 179 -41.16 -15.38 3.04
C PHE A 179 -40.76 -14.79 1.67
N GLU A 180 -41.12 -13.53 1.44
CA GLU A 180 -40.84 -12.84 0.18
C GLU A 180 -39.32 -12.64 -0.05
N ILE A 181 -38.82 -13.10 -1.19
CA ILE A 181 -37.40 -13.03 -1.55
C ILE A 181 -37.07 -11.99 -2.62
N ASN A 182 -38.08 -11.35 -3.20
CA ASN A 182 -37.95 -10.47 -4.37
C ASN A 182 -37.00 -9.30 -4.15
N GLU A 183 -36.98 -8.71 -2.95
CA GLU A 183 -36.15 -7.55 -2.62
C GLU A 183 -34.78 -7.94 -2.02
N LEU A 184 -34.58 -9.22 -1.74
CA LEU A 184 -33.33 -9.69 -1.13
C LEU A 184 -32.20 -9.83 -2.16
N SER A 185 -30.96 -9.74 -1.71
CA SER A 185 -29.80 -10.07 -2.54
C SER A 185 -29.73 -11.58 -2.81
N VAL A 186 -29.02 -11.99 -3.83
CA VAL A 186 -28.84 -13.42 -4.15
C VAL A 186 -28.17 -14.16 -3.00
N GLU A 187 -27.20 -13.54 -2.36
CA GLU A 187 -26.49 -14.09 -1.21
C GLU A 187 -27.43 -14.31 -0.02
N ASP A 188 -28.30 -13.34 0.24
CA ASP A 188 -29.28 -13.45 1.31
C ASP A 188 -30.25 -14.61 1.04
N ILE A 189 -30.69 -14.79 -0.21
CA ILE A 189 -31.59 -15.90 -0.59
C ILE A 189 -30.88 -17.24 -0.44
N VAL A 190 -29.68 -17.39 -0.99
CA VAL A 190 -28.95 -18.65 -0.98
C VAL A 190 -28.60 -19.09 0.44
N PHE A 191 -28.17 -18.15 1.29
CA PHE A 191 -27.66 -18.44 2.63
C PHE A 191 -28.69 -18.23 3.75
N SER A 192 -29.95 -17.85 3.47
CA SER A 192 -31.01 -17.70 4.48
C SER A 192 -31.62 -19.04 4.89
N LYS A 193 -32.31 -19.05 6.03
CA LYS A 193 -33.24 -20.14 6.37
C LYS A 193 -34.48 -20.08 5.50
N THR A 194 -35.13 -21.21 5.30
CA THR A 194 -36.39 -21.25 4.54
C THR A 194 -37.55 -20.48 5.21
N GLU A 195 -37.51 -20.37 6.54
CA GLU A 195 -38.59 -19.75 7.35
C GLU A 195 -38.32 -18.23 7.60
N SER A 196 -37.11 -17.72 7.36
CA SER A 196 -36.76 -16.36 7.71
C SER A 196 -35.45 -15.87 7.06
N ASN A 197 -35.35 -14.57 6.84
CA ASN A 197 -34.09 -13.93 6.39
C ASN A 197 -33.04 -13.88 7.50
N LYS A 198 -32.60 -15.07 7.96
CA LYS A 198 -31.48 -15.24 8.90
C LYS A 198 -30.51 -16.26 8.32
N PRO A 199 -29.18 -16.12 8.56
CA PRO A 199 -28.22 -17.06 8.02
C PRO A 199 -28.47 -18.50 8.44
N LEU A 200 -28.47 -19.41 7.47
CA LEU A 200 -28.53 -20.85 7.67
C LEU A 200 -27.10 -21.38 7.77
N LYS A 201 -26.75 -21.92 8.93
CA LYS A 201 -25.42 -22.50 9.18
C LYS A 201 -25.39 -23.96 8.74
N GLY A 202 -24.28 -24.39 8.17
CA GLY A 202 -24.05 -25.79 7.79
C GLY A 202 -23.19 -25.92 6.53
N ASN A 203 -23.25 -27.11 5.96
CA ASN A 203 -22.48 -27.41 4.75
C ASN A 203 -23.34 -27.18 3.51
N TYR A 204 -22.86 -26.30 2.64
CA TYR A 204 -23.40 -26.07 1.32
C TYR A 204 -22.56 -26.83 0.29
N VAL A 205 -23.21 -27.39 -0.71
CA VAL A 205 -22.53 -28.01 -1.85
C VAL A 205 -22.92 -27.24 -3.11
N PHE A 206 -21.98 -26.47 -3.66
CA PHE A 206 -22.17 -25.86 -4.96
C PHE A 206 -21.78 -26.89 -6.01
N LEU A 207 -22.73 -27.14 -6.93
CA LEU A 207 -22.61 -28.08 -8.04
C LEU A 207 -22.50 -27.28 -9.32
N VAL A 208 -21.51 -27.59 -10.12
CA VAL A 208 -21.35 -27.06 -11.48
C VAL A 208 -21.33 -28.24 -12.42
N ASP A 209 -22.42 -28.42 -13.09
CA ASP A 209 -22.69 -29.54 -13.98
C ASP A 209 -22.46 -29.13 -15.43
N PHE A 210 -21.52 -29.80 -16.10
CA PHE A 210 -21.27 -29.64 -17.52
C PHE A 210 -21.87 -30.81 -18.30
N TYR A 211 -22.79 -30.47 -19.18
CA TYR A 211 -23.42 -31.42 -20.08
C TYR A 211 -22.79 -31.30 -21.47
N GLU A 212 -22.14 -32.35 -21.90
CA GLU A 212 -21.39 -32.41 -23.15
C GLU A 212 -21.98 -33.47 -24.08
N ILE A 213 -22.20 -33.10 -25.35
CA ILE A 213 -22.68 -34.02 -26.38
C ILE A 213 -21.50 -34.70 -27.10
N ASN A 214 -20.26 -34.13 -26.99
CA ASN A 214 -19.03 -34.64 -27.57
C ASN A 214 -17.90 -34.68 -26.53
N GLU A 215 -17.06 -35.70 -26.61
CA GLU A 215 -15.96 -36.00 -25.63
C GLU A 215 -14.80 -34.99 -25.54
N GLU A 216 -14.91 -33.78 -26.11
CA GLU A 216 -13.76 -32.92 -26.34
C GLU A 216 -13.67 -31.68 -25.44
N SER A 217 -14.48 -31.55 -24.40
CA SER A 217 -14.41 -30.42 -23.48
C SER A 217 -13.59 -30.75 -22.22
N LYS A 218 -12.79 -29.80 -21.77
CA LYS A 218 -11.98 -29.94 -20.56
C LYS A 218 -11.93 -28.66 -19.77
N ILE A 219 -12.30 -28.72 -18.49
CA ILE A 219 -12.06 -27.62 -17.58
C ILE A 219 -10.58 -27.60 -17.23
N ILE A 220 -9.92 -26.47 -17.49
CA ILE A 220 -8.51 -26.21 -17.20
C ILE A 220 -8.35 -25.68 -15.79
N ASP A 221 -9.25 -24.74 -15.38
CA ASP A 221 -9.27 -24.14 -14.04
C ASP A 221 -10.73 -23.89 -13.61
N SER A 222 -11.02 -24.10 -12.35
CA SER A 222 -12.35 -23.92 -11.79
C SER A 222 -12.24 -23.48 -10.33
N LYS A 223 -12.84 -22.35 -10.00
CA LYS A 223 -12.76 -21.75 -8.66
C LYS A 223 -14.12 -21.22 -8.22
N LEU A 224 -14.53 -21.60 -7.01
CA LEU A 224 -15.63 -20.96 -6.32
C LEU A 224 -15.08 -20.02 -5.25
N ILE A 225 -15.49 -18.76 -5.30
CA ILE A 225 -15.10 -17.73 -4.36
C ILE A 225 -16.32 -17.33 -3.54
N ILE A 226 -16.22 -17.44 -2.21
CA ILE A 226 -17.23 -16.90 -1.29
C ILE A 226 -16.71 -15.60 -0.74
N GLY A 227 -17.27 -14.49 -1.18
CA GLY A 227 -16.89 -13.13 -0.81
C GLY A 227 -17.24 -12.85 0.64
N GLY A 228 -16.23 -12.92 1.51
CA GLY A 228 -16.39 -12.65 2.93
C GLY A 228 -16.45 -11.17 3.26
N LYS A 229 -16.81 -10.88 4.52
CA LYS A 229 -16.71 -9.55 5.14
C LYS A 229 -15.40 -9.38 5.91
N ALA A 230 -14.65 -10.47 6.14
CA ALA A 230 -13.33 -10.49 6.78
C ALA A 230 -12.31 -11.13 5.86
N PHE A 231 -11.09 -10.52 5.78
CA PHE A 231 -10.00 -11.01 4.93
C PHE A 231 -8.64 -10.56 5.45
N GLY A 232 -7.65 -11.45 5.38
CA GLY A 232 -6.25 -11.14 5.59
C GLY A 232 -5.90 -10.48 6.92
N ILE A 233 -4.66 -9.99 7.03
CA ILE A 233 -4.16 -9.37 8.26
C ILE A 233 -4.64 -7.92 8.39
N MET A 234 -4.73 -7.18 7.28
CA MET A 234 -5.09 -5.76 7.26
C MET A 234 -6.41 -5.47 6.54
N GLY A 235 -7.14 -6.49 6.10
CA GLY A 235 -8.36 -6.32 5.34
C GLY A 235 -8.12 -5.83 3.91
N THR A 236 -9.21 -5.43 3.25
CA THR A 236 -9.19 -4.89 1.89
C THR A 236 -9.84 -3.52 1.82
N ASP A 237 -9.56 -2.82 0.74
CA ASP A 237 -10.19 -1.56 0.39
C ASP A 237 -11.44 -1.73 -0.50
N GLU A 238 -12.01 -0.61 -0.95
CA GLU A 238 -13.17 -0.59 -1.85
C GLU A 238 -12.85 -1.09 -3.25
N LEU A 239 -11.57 -1.06 -3.66
CA LEU A 239 -11.06 -1.60 -4.92
C LEU A 239 -10.63 -3.07 -4.79
N ARG A 240 -10.96 -3.72 -3.69
CA ARG A 240 -10.64 -5.13 -3.37
C ARG A 240 -9.15 -5.40 -3.11
N ARG A 241 -8.29 -4.36 -3.06
CA ARG A 241 -6.83 -4.53 -2.89
C ARG A 241 -6.51 -4.96 -1.46
N ASP A 242 -5.57 -5.89 -1.31
CA ASP A 242 -5.07 -6.30 0.01
C ASP A 242 -4.23 -5.17 0.63
N LEU A 243 -4.75 -4.56 1.69
CA LEU A 243 -4.10 -3.44 2.37
C LEU A 243 -2.77 -3.83 3.05
N ALA A 244 -2.56 -5.10 3.38
CA ALA A 244 -1.27 -5.54 3.92
C ALA A 244 -0.16 -5.41 2.86
N ILE A 245 -0.45 -5.76 1.62
CA ILE A 245 0.49 -5.61 0.50
C ILE A 245 0.83 -4.14 0.28
N GLY A 246 -0.19 -3.27 0.23
CA GLY A 246 0.02 -1.83 0.06
C GLY A 246 0.82 -1.20 1.20
N LEU A 247 0.55 -1.56 2.46
CA LEU A 247 1.30 -1.08 3.62
C LEU A 247 2.75 -1.53 3.60
N LEU A 248 3.00 -2.79 3.23
CA LEU A 248 4.35 -3.34 3.14
C LEU A 248 5.16 -2.64 2.04
N TRP A 249 4.60 -2.50 0.83
CA TRP A 249 5.25 -1.78 -0.28
C TRP A 249 5.38 -0.27 -0.03
N GLY A 250 4.50 0.33 0.75
CA GLY A 250 4.64 1.71 1.20
C GLY A 250 5.90 1.96 2.01
N THR A 251 6.44 0.94 2.71
CA THR A 251 7.66 1.07 3.55
C THR A 251 8.92 1.43 2.74
N PRO A 252 9.34 0.65 1.70
CA PRO A 252 10.49 1.02 0.89
C PRO A 252 10.31 2.34 0.15
N LEU A 253 9.08 2.64 -0.29
CA LEU A 253 8.78 3.91 -0.96
C LEU A 253 8.95 5.11 -0.03
N ALA A 254 8.41 5.05 1.18
CA ALA A 254 8.55 6.11 2.18
C ALA A 254 10.01 6.33 2.60
N LEU A 255 10.78 5.24 2.81
CA LEU A 255 12.21 5.32 3.11
C LEU A 255 12.99 5.93 1.93
N PHE A 256 12.69 5.51 0.70
CA PHE A 256 13.32 6.07 -0.50
C PHE A 256 13.07 7.58 -0.60
N ILE A 257 11.81 8.02 -0.53
CA ILE A 257 11.46 9.45 -0.64
C ILE A 257 12.10 10.25 0.50
N GLY A 258 11.91 9.77 1.74
CA GLY A 258 12.45 10.45 2.92
C GLY A 258 13.95 10.63 2.87
N LEU A 259 14.70 9.57 2.54
CA LEU A 259 16.16 9.62 2.46
C LEU A 259 16.63 10.40 1.22
N ALA A 260 16.05 10.18 0.05
CA ALA A 260 16.45 10.88 -1.17
C ALA A 260 16.25 12.40 -1.03
N VAL A 261 15.06 12.82 -0.57
CA VAL A 261 14.80 14.26 -0.33
C VAL A 261 15.75 14.85 0.70
N SER A 262 15.92 14.16 1.84
CA SER A 262 16.74 14.70 2.93
C SER A 262 18.23 14.76 2.58
N ILE A 263 18.78 13.70 1.99
CA ILE A 263 20.19 13.69 1.56
C ILE A 263 20.40 14.72 0.46
N GLY A 264 19.54 14.74 -0.56
CA GLY A 264 19.64 15.69 -1.68
C GLY A 264 19.57 17.13 -1.21
N SER A 265 18.60 17.48 -0.36
CA SER A 265 18.44 18.82 0.21
C SER A 265 19.65 19.23 1.07
N VAL A 266 20.14 18.31 1.91
CA VAL A 266 21.30 18.61 2.77
C VAL A 266 22.56 18.79 1.94
N VAL A 267 22.84 17.95 0.97
CA VAL A 267 24.01 18.07 0.08
C VAL A 267 23.94 19.39 -0.70
N MET A 268 22.81 19.70 -1.32
CA MET A 268 22.62 20.97 -2.05
C MET A 268 22.81 22.18 -1.14
N GLY A 269 22.17 22.17 0.04
CA GLY A 269 22.26 23.26 1.02
C GLY A 269 23.68 23.45 1.56
N LEU A 270 24.40 22.36 1.86
CA LEU A 270 25.77 22.43 2.29
C LEU A 270 26.70 23.02 1.21
N VAL A 271 26.64 22.47 -0.01
CA VAL A 271 27.50 22.94 -1.11
C VAL A 271 27.24 24.44 -1.36
N TYR A 272 25.99 24.82 -1.46
CA TYR A 272 25.59 26.20 -1.70
C TYR A 272 26.01 27.14 -0.55
N GLY A 273 25.64 26.79 0.68
CA GLY A 273 25.90 27.62 1.86
C GLY A 273 27.41 27.72 2.21
N ILE A 274 28.15 26.61 2.12
CA ILE A 274 29.62 26.64 2.37
C ILE A 274 30.29 27.51 1.33
N TYR A 275 29.95 27.36 0.04
CA TYR A 275 30.59 28.14 -1.01
C TYR A 275 30.28 29.63 -0.87
N ALA A 276 29.04 30.00 -0.61
CA ALA A 276 28.66 31.41 -0.37
C ALA A 276 29.43 32.01 0.83
N GLY A 277 29.41 31.34 1.99
CA GLY A 277 30.08 31.81 3.19
C GLY A 277 31.62 31.86 3.05
N PHE A 278 32.20 30.88 2.35
CA PHE A 278 33.65 30.86 2.13
C PHE A 278 34.13 31.99 1.20
N LYS A 279 33.46 32.19 0.06
CA LYS A 279 33.79 33.26 -0.88
C LYS A 279 33.52 34.64 -0.28
N GLY A 280 32.40 34.83 0.37
CA GLY A 280 31.99 36.09 0.97
C GLY A 280 31.74 37.23 -0.03
N LYS A 281 31.72 38.46 0.47
CA LYS A 281 31.55 39.68 -0.33
C LYS A 281 30.33 39.60 -1.32
N LYS A 282 30.49 40.05 -2.55
CA LYS A 282 29.45 40.07 -3.58
C LYS A 282 28.90 38.69 -3.93
N THR A 283 29.73 37.64 -3.94
CA THR A 283 29.28 36.28 -4.20
C THR A 283 28.30 35.80 -3.14
N ASP A 284 28.63 36.02 -1.89
CA ASP A 284 27.74 35.67 -0.76
C ASP A 284 26.43 36.46 -0.84
N GLU A 285 26.48 37.75 -1.08
CA GLU A 285 25.30 38.61 -1.19
C GLU A 285 24.36 38.15 -2.33
N THR A 286 24.91 37.94 -3.52
CA THR A 286 24.10 37.49 -4.68
C THR A 286 23.47 36.12 -4.45
N MET A 287 24.26 35.17 -3.95
CA MET A 287 23.73 33.81 -3.65
C MET A 287 22.67 33.86 -2.57
N MET A 288 22.83 34.62 -1.51
CA MET A 288 21.85 34.72 -0.44
C MET A 288 20.58 35.46 -0.91
N ARG A 289 20.66 36.46 -1.77
CA ARG A 289 19.47 37.09 -2.37
C ARG A 289 18.64 36.08 -3.17
N PHE A 290 19.30 35.24 -3.97
CA PHE A 290 18.58 34.17 -4.68
C PHE A 290 17.95 33.16 -3.70
N ASN A 291 18.70 32.77 -2.66
CA ASN A 291 18.16 31.90 -1.61
C ASN A 291 16.96 32.54 -0.89
N ASP A 292 17.01 33.86 -0.61
CA ASP A 292 15.92 34.59 0.05
C ASP A 292 14.64 34.63 -0.81
N VAL A 293 14.79 34.75 -2.14
CA VAL A 293 13.65 34.68 -3.06
C VAL A 293 12.99 33.31 -2.97
N LEU A 294 13.76 32.21 -3.03
CA LEU A 294 13.22 30.86 -2.89
C LEU A 294 12.60 30.62 -1.51
N TYR A 295 13.21 31.16 -0.47
CA TYR A 295 12.70 31.04 0.91
C TYR A 295 11.36 31.76 1.11
N ALA A 296 11.12 32.85 0.38
CA ALA A 296 9.89 33.63 0.45
C ALA A 296 8.73 32.97 -0.30
N LEU A 297 9.01 32.01 -1.20
CA LEU A 297 7.96 31.28 -1.91
C LEU A 297 7.21 30.33 -0.94
N PRO A 298 5.87 30.36 -0.94
CA PRO A 298 5.10 29.41 -0.15
C PRO A 298 5.22 28.00 -0.78
N ALA A 299 6.04 27.13 -0.15
CA ALA A 299 6.41 25.85 -0.72
C ALA A 299 5.21 24.96 -1.09
N LEU A 300 4.21 24.81 -0.20
CA LEU A 300 3.07 23.92 -0.44
C LEU A 300 2.21 24.37 -1.65
N PRO A 301 1.75 25.62 -1.77
CA PRO A 301 1.05 26.06 -2.97
C PRO A 301 1.86 25.88 -4.26
N PHE A 302 3.17 26.09 -4.19
CA PHE A 302 4.03 25.94 -5.35
C PHE A 302 4.17 24.46 -5.75
N LEU A 303 4.33 23.54 -4.79
CA LEU A 303 4.35 22.11 -5.01
C LEU A 303 3.05 21.60 -5.63
N ILE A 304 1.89 22.12 -5.18
CA ILE A 304 0.57 21.79 -5.74
C ILE A 304 0.52 22.17 -7.22
N ILE A 305 0.88 23.40 -7.54
CA ILE A 305 0.88 23.89 -8.93
C ILE A 305 1.81 23.05 -9.81
N LEU A 306 3.02 22.76 -9.34
CA LEU A 306 4.00 21.99 -10.10
C LEU A 306 3.55 20.53 -10.32
N SER A 307 2.96 19.90 -9.32
CA SER A 307 2.42 18.54 -9.45
C SER A 307 1.31 18.47 -10.51
N VAL A 308 0.38 19.43 -10.51
CA VAL A 308 -0.71 19.46 -11.49
C VAL A 308 -0.22 19.82 -12.90
N THR A 309 0.79 20.70 -13.03
CA THR A 309 1.19 21.22 -14.35
C THR A 309 2.26 20.37 -15.05
N ILE A 310 3.11 19.69 -14.31
CA ILE A 310 4.24 18.95 -14.88
C ILE A 310 3.97 17.44 -14.88
N SER A 311 3.82 16.83 -13.71
CA SER A 311 3.53 15.40 -13.58
C SER A 311 3.29 15.01 -12.12
N ASN A 312 2.41 14.04 -11.91
CA ASN A 312 2.17 13.43 -10.60
C ASN A 312 3.21 12.34 -10.27
N SER A 313 4.27 12.16 -11.07
CA SER A 313 5.28 11.14 -10.85
C SER A 313 5.99 11.30 -9.50
N ILE A 314 6.14 10.19 -8.77
CA ILE A 314 6.85 10.12 -7.48
C ILE A 314 8.27 10.68 -7.57
N PHE A 315 8.96 10.47 -8.70
CA PHE A 315 10.33 10.98 -8.92
C PHE A 315 10.34 12.49 -9.09
N VAL A 316 9.38 13.04 -9.83
CA VAL A 316 9.23 14.49 -10.05
C VAL A 316 8.89 15.19 -8.73
N MET A 317 7.95 14.62 -7.96
CA MET A 317 7.59 15.13 -6.64
C MET A 317 8.77 15.10 -5.67
N THR A 318 9.53 14.00 -5.64
CA THR A 318 10.77 13.88 -4.85
C THR A 318 11.78 14.98 -5.23
N GLY A 319 11.96 15.24 -6.52
CA GLY A 319 12.82 16.33 -7.02
C GLY A 319 12.37 17.72 -6.56
N PHE A 320 11.07 17.98 -6.60
CA PHE A 320 10.53 19.26 -6.12
C PHE A 320 10.71 19.45 -4.62
N LEU A 321 10.47 18.40 -3.83
CA LEU A 321 10.73 18.43 -2.39
C LEU A 321 12.20 18.74 -2.08
N MET A 322 13.15 18.19 -2.86
CA MET A 322 14.58 18.53 -2.74
C MET A 322 14.86 20.01 -3.02
N ILE A 323 14.24 20.57 -4.09
CA ILE A 323 14.44 21.97 -4.51
C ILE A 323 14.00 22.95 -3.43
N PHE A 324 12.98 22.65 -2.65
CA PHE A 324 12.56 23.52 -1.54
C PHE A 324 13.27 23.19 -0.22
N GLY A 325 13.67 21.94 0.01
CA GLY A 325 14.27 21.48 1.26
C GLY A 325 15.65 22.05 1.56
N TRP A 326 16.48 22.38 0.57
CA TRP A 326 17.86 22.83 0.76
C TRP A 326 18.00 24.28 1.24
N VAL A 327 16.97 25.11 1.03
CA VAL A 327 17.06 26.59 1.18
C VAL A 327 17.39 27.00 2.62
N GLY A 328 16.72 26.41 3.61
CA GLY A 328 16.99 26.67 5.02
C GLY A 328 18.38 26.13 5.47
N ILE A 329 18.75 24.96 4.97
CA ILE A 329 20.06 24.32 5.26
C ILE A 329 21.20 25.19 4.75
N ALA A 330 21.07 25.80 3.59
CA ALA A 330 22.08 26.69 3.02
C ALA A 330 22.37 27.89 3.93
N LYS A 331 21.37 28.51 4.54
CA LYS A 331 21.56 29.63 5.48
C LYS A 331 22.38 29.25 6.69
N VAL A 332 22.09 28.08 7.28
CA VAL A 332 22.84 27.57 8.44
C VAL A 332 24.28 27.21 8.04
N ALA A 333 24.44 26.46 6.93
CA ALA A 333 25.74 26.09 6.42
C ALA A 333 26.64 27.30 6.10
N ARG A 334 26.04 28.35 5.52
CA ARG A 334 26.73 29.64 5.32
C ARG A 334 27.23 30.24 6.62
N SER A 335 26.37 30.34 7.63
CA SER A 335 26.74 30.90 8.94
C SER A 335 27.88 30.13 9.59
N MET A 336 27.82 28.80 9.56
CA MET A 336 28.91 27.95 10.07
C MET A 336 30.20 28.12 9.25
N SER A 337 30.10 28.20 7.92
CA SER A 337 31.23 28.41 7.03
C SER A 337 31.96 29.73 7.33
N LEU A 338 31.21 30.82 7.54
CA LEU A 338 31.75 32.11 7.93
C LEU A 338 32.54 32.03 9.26
N GLN A 339 31.96 31.34 10.27
CA GLN A 339 32.64 31.17 11.59
C GLN A 339 33.89 30.31 11.50
N ILE A 340 33.92 29.28 10.66
CA ILE A 340 35.05 28.38 10.51
C ILE A 340 36.19 29.08 9.75
N LYS A 341 35.84 29.88 8.74
CA LYS A 341 36.78 30.62 7.90
C LYS A 341 37.70 31.52 8.72
N THR A 342 37.23 32.10 9.82
CA THR A 342 37.99 33.00 10.71
C THR A 342 38.84 32.28 11.76
N ARG A 343 38.94 30.94 11.70
CA ARG A 343 39.77 30.17 12.62
C ARG A 343 41.24 30.20 12.18
N GLY A 344 42.17 30.37 13.13
CA GLY A 344 43.60 30.55 12.87
C GLY A 344 44.23 29.48 11.97
N TYR A 345 43.82 28.19 12.07
CA TYR A 345 44.34 27.15 11.18
C TYR A 345 43.87 27.30 9.72
N VAL A 346 42.67 27.87 9.51
CA VAL A 346 42.14 28.15 8.16
C VAL A 346 42.87 29.37 7.57
N GLU A 347 43.06 30.40 8.38
CA GLU A 347 43.85 31.58 7.98
C GLU A 347 45.28 31.22 7.63
N ALA A 348 45.93 30.38 8.45
CA ALA A 348 47.31 29.91 8.17
C ALA A 348 47.33 29.12 6.83
N ALA A 349 46.38 28.24 6.56
CA ALA A 349 46.32 27.53 5.29
C ALA A 349 46.09 28.48 4.10
N THR A 350 45.32 29.56 4.29
CA THR A 350 45.14 30.61 3.27
C THR A 350 46.45 31.36 2.98
N ILE A 351 47.18 31.72 4.01
CA ILE A 351 48.47 32.39 3.87
C ILE A 351 49.51 31.50 3.16
N MET A 352 49.46 30.18 3.41
CA MET A 352 50.29 29.21 2.69
C MET A 352 49.86 28.96 1.23
N GLY A 353 48.85 29.67 0.70
CA GLY A 353 48.41 29.59 -0.70
C GLY A 353 47.60 28.35 -1.05
N GLN A 354 46.94 27.70 -0.08
CA GLN A 354 46.11 26.53 -0.35
C GLN A 354 44.92 26.92 -1.22
N LYS A 355 44.61 26.10 -2.26
CA LYS A 355 43.47 26.32 -3.17
C LYS A 355 42.13 26.28 -2.43
N ASP A 356 41.19 27.13 -2.80
CA ASP A 356 39.86 27.28 -2.20
C ASP A 356 39.09 25.93 -2.10
N SER A 357 39.10 25.12 -3.15
CA SER A 357 38.44 23.82 -3.15
C SER A 357 39.02 22.87 -2.08
N LYS A 358 40.34 22.88 -1.92
CA LYS A 358 41.03 22.08 -0.89
C LYS A 358 40.76 22.61 0.51
N MET A 359 40.60 23.93 0.67
CA MET A 359 40.21 24.57 1.93
C MET A 359 38.76 24.13 2.32
N ILE A 360 37.82 24.21 1.38
CA ILE A 360 36.44 23.81 1.61
C ILE A 360 36.38 22.32 1.98
N LEU A 361 36.96 21.44 1.16
CA LEU A 361 36.82 19.99 1.34
C LEU A 361 37.59 19.46 2.56
N LYS A 362 38.77 20.03 2.88
CA LYS A 362 39.66 19.50 3.94
C LYS A 362 39.43 20.17 5.29
N HIS A 363 39.03 21.45 5.31
CA HIS A 363 38.98 22.21 6.55
C HIS A 363 37.57 22.64 6.97
N ILE A 364 36.68 22.98 6.01
CA ILE A 364 35.35 23.49 6.32
C ILE A 364 34.32 22.34 6.36
N LEU A 365 34.16 21.59 5.25
CA LEU A 365 33.15 20.53 5.11
C LEU A 365 33.22 19.50 6.25
N PRO A 366 34.40 18.97 6.67
CA PRO A 366 34.44 17.99 7.76
C PRO A 366 33.88 18.51 9.09
N GLN A 367 33.96 19.82 9.33
CA GLN A 367 33.39 20.43 10.52
C GLN A 367 31.87 20.58 10.48
N LEU A 368 31.28 20.58 9.27
CA LEU A 368 29.84 20.62 9.08
C LEU A 368 29.18 19.22 8.97
N LEU A 369 29.98 18.14 8.82
CA LEU A 369 29.44 16.78 8.73
C LEU A 369 28.52 16.38 9.90
N PRO A 370 28.85 16.69 11.16
CA PRO A 370 27.94 16.38 12.26
C PRO A 370 26.59 17.09 12.10
N TYR A 371 26.60 18.37 11.72
CA TYR A 371 25.38 19.11 11.41
C TYR A 371 24.62 18.48 10.23
N ALA A 372 25.33 18.05 9.18
CA ALA A 372 24.74 17.39 8.03
C ALA A 372 23.96 16.13 8.42
N PHE A 373 24.57 15.23 9.21
CA PHE A 373 23.91 13.99 9.65
C PHE A 373 22.68 14.25 10.52
N ALA A 374 22.78 15.21 11.44
CA ALA A 374 21.62 15.61 12.25
C ALA A 374 20.51 16.21 11.38
N SER A 375 20.86 17.06 10.41
CA SER A 375 19.90 17.67 9.49
C SER A 375 19.21 16.63 8.61
N ILE A 376 19.92 15.61 8.09
CA ILE A 376 19.33 14.52 7.34
C ILE A 376 18.27 13.82 8.22
N ALA A 377 18.65 13.41 9.43
CA ALA A 377 17.75 12.67 10.31
C ALA A 377 16.48 13.47 10.67
N ILE A 378 16.58 14.79 10.88
CA ILE A 378 15.44 15.65 11.21
C ILE A 378 14.58 15.96 9.96
N SER A 379 15.17 15.98 8.77
CA SER A 379 14.46 16.29 7.53
C SER A 379 13.65 15.12 6.98
N VAL A 380 14.02 13.85 7.28
CA VAL A 380 13.30 12.67 6.78
C VAL A 380 11.81 12.65 7.18
N PRO A 381 11.44 12.84 8.45
CA PRO A 381 10.02 12.90 8.84
C PRO A 381 9.26 13.99 8.11
N ALA A 382 9.85 15.16 7.94
CA ALA A 382 9.21 16.27 7.22
C ALA A 382 8.98 15.92 5.75
N ALA A 383 9.94 15.27 5.09
CA ALA A 383 9.81 14.84 3.70
C ALA A 383 8.69 13.80 3.53
N ILE A 384 8.66 12.76 4.37
CA ILE A 384 7.64 11.71 4.34
C ILE A 384 6.25 12.30 4.62
N THR A 385 6.12 13.16 5.62
CA THR A 385 4.83 13.77 5.97
C THR A 385 4.34 14.72 4.87
N THR A 386 5.24 15.45 4.22
CA THR A 386 4.87 16.36 3.13
C THR A 386 4.45 15.57 1.89
N GLU A 387 5.16 14.49 1.56
CA GLU A 387 4.75 13.56 0.49
C GLU A 387 3.36 12.98 0.78
N ALA A 388 3.18 12.41 1.97
CA ALA A 388 1.90 11.83 2.37
C ALA A 388 0.76 12.86 2.33
N GLY A 389 1.02 14.10 2.73
CA GLY A 389 0.05 15.19 2.65
C GLY A 389 -0.31 15.58 1.21
N LEU A 390 0.67 15.66 0.31
CA LEU A 390 0.43 15.94 -1.12
C LEU A 390 -0.31 14.77 -1.78
N SER A 391 0.10 13.54 -1.52
CA SER A 391 -0.58 12.34 -2.02
C SER A 391 -2.01 12.24 -1.51
N PHE A 392 -2.25 12.54 -0.22
CA PHE A 392 -3.59 12.60 0.36
C PHE A 392 -4.51 13.61 -0.35
N LEU A 393 -3.96 14.72 -0.83
CA LEU A 393 -4.69 15.71 -1.63
C LEU A 393 -4.90 15.28 -3.10
N GLY A 394 -4.48 14.07 -3.49
CA GLY A 394 -4.60 13.55 -4.85
C GLY A 394 -3.51 14.03 -5.81
N LEU A 395 -2.39 14.53 -5.28
CA LEU A 395 -1.26 15.04 -6.05
C LEU A 395 -0.10 14.03 -6.13
N GLY A 396 -0.24 12.88 -5.46
CA GLY A 396 0.71 11.77 -5.51
C GLY A 396 0.63 10.97 -6.81
N ASP A 397 1.58 10.08 -6.99
CA ASP A 397 1.60 9.14 -8.09
C ASP A 397 0.63 7.97 -7.80
N PRO A 398 -0.49 7.85 -8.53
CA PRO A 398 -1.46 6.79 -8.27
C PRO A 398 -0.90 5.39 -8.56
N SER A 399 0.15 5.28 -9.37
CA SER A 399 0.77 3.99 -9.72
C SER A 399 1.49 3.32 -8.54
N PHE A 400 1.76 4.07 -7.48
CA PHE A 400 2.52 3.58 -6.32
C PHE A 400 1.69 3.58 -5.05
N PRO A 401 1.62 2.45 -4.30
CA PRO A 401 0.90 2.37 -3.03
C PRO A 401 1.69 3.06 -1.90
N THR A 402 1.95 4.38 -2.03
CA THR A 402 2.48 5.11 -0.88
C THR A 402 1.43 5.19 0.22
N TRP A 403 1.85 5.34 1.46
CA TRP A 403 0.90 5.46 2.57
C TRP A 403 -0.02 6.69 2.40
N GLY A 404 0.50 7.76 1.78
CA GLY A 404 -0.30 8.93 1.41
C GLY A 404 -1.38 8.62 0.38
N GLN A 405 -1.05 7.84 -0.66
CA GLN A 405 -2.00 7.42 -1.68
C GLN A 405 -3.08 6.49 -1.11
N ILE A 406 -2.72 5.55 -0.22
CA ILE A 406 -3.69 4.70 0.48
C ILE A 406 -4.67 5.54 1.30
N LEU A 407 -4.20 6.60 1.97
CA LEU A 407 -5.06 7.54 2.71
C LEU A 407 -5.91 8.40 1.78
N HIS A 408 -5.41 8.78 0.60
CA HIS A 408 -6.17 9.48 -0.43
C HIS A 408 -7.37 8.65 -0.88
N ASP A 409 -7.12 7.38 -1.24
CA ASP A 409 -8.16 6.45 -1.67
C ASP A 409 -9.20 6.25 -0.55
N ALA A 410 -8.73 6.06 0.71
CA ALA A 410 -9.62 5.94 1.86
C ALA A 410 -10.54 7.17 2.03
N ASN A 411 -10.01 8.38 1.82
CA ASN A 411 -10.80 9.62 1.88
C ASN A 411 -11.79 9.72 0.73
N THR A 412 -11.35 9.41 -0.49
CA THR A 412 -12.18 9.47 -1.71
C THR A 412 -13.38 8.54 -1.63
N PHE A 413 -13.19 7.33 -1.08
CA PHE A 413 -14.27 6.35 -0.89
C PHE A 413 -15.03 6.52 0.43
N GLY A 414 -14.79 7.59 1.18
CA GLY A 414 -15.51 7.89 2.42
C GLY A 414 -15.28 6.88 3.54
N ALA A 415 -14.09 6.28 3.63
CA ALA A 415 -13.77 5.24 4.59
C ALA A 415 -14.03 5.67 6.05
N ALA A 416 -13.76 6.93 6.40
CA ALA A 416 -13.99 7.47 7.74
C ALA A 416 -15.48 7.49 8.10
N ALA A 417 -16.34 7.97 7.19
CA ALA A 417 -17.79 8.00 7.40
C ALA A 417 -18.41 6.61 7.50
N ARG A 418 -17.81 5.62 6.83
CA ARG A 418 -18.24 4.22 6.80
C ARG A 418 -17.63 3.36 7.93
N GLY A 419 -16.77 3.94 8.78
CA GLY A 419 -16.11 3.22 9.88
C GLY A 419 -15.05 2.21 9.44
N LEU A 420 -14.47 2.35 8.23
CA LEU A 420 -13.43 1.46 7.70
C LEU A 420 -12.06 1.85 8.28
N TRP A 421 -11.91 1.75 9.61
CA TRP A 421 -10.73 2.19 10.35
C TRP A 421 -9.43 1.49 9.92
N TRP A 422 -9.52 0.23 9.48
CA TRP A 422 -8.38 -0.56 9.03
C TRP A 422 -7.74 -0.03 7.74
N TRP A 423 -8.45 0.80 6.99
CA TRP A 423 -7.93 1.47 5.82
C TRP A 423 -7.20 2.78 6.14
N ILE A 424 -7.53 3.41 7.27
CA ILE A 424 -7.03 4.74 7.65
C ILE A 424 -5.94 4.66 8.72
N VAL A 425 -6.20 3.89 9.79
CA VAL A 425 -5.34 3.89 10.98
C VAL A 425 -3.96 3.28 10.71
N PRO A 426 -3.82 2.11 10.03
CA PRO A 426 -2.50 1.52 9.81
C PRO A 426 -1.54 2.39 8.98
N PRO A 427 -1.92 2.99 7.83
CA PRO A 427 -1.00 3.89 7.11
C PRO A 427 -0.59 5.10 7.94
N GLY A 428 -1.52 5.69 8.71
CA GLY A 428 -1.22 6.79 9.64
C GLY A 428 -0.19 6.40 10.71
N ILE A 429 -0.33 5.22 11.29
CA ILE A 429 0.63 4.66 12.26
C ILE A 429 1.99 4.43 11.62
N MET A 430 2.06 3.92 10.41
CA MET A 430 3.33 3.69 9.70
C MET A 430 4.07 4.99 9.44
N ILE A 431 3.39 6.06 9.01
CA ILE A 431 3.95 7.40 8.88
C ILE A 431 4.51 7.90 10.22
N ALA A 432 3.72 7.77 11.30
CA ALA A 432 4.08 8.23 12.63
C ALA A 432 5.29 7.46 13.20
N ILE A 433 5.31 6.13 13.10
CA ILE A 433 6.42 5.29 13.60
C ILE A 433 7.70 5.58 12.81
N THR A 434 7.61 5.74 11.49
CA THR A 434 8.77 6.08 10.66
C THR A 434 9.31 7.46 11.03
N GLY A 435 8.44 8.44 11.18
CA GLY A 435 8.82 9.76 11.64
C GLY A 435 9.48 9.73 13.01
N LEU A 436 8.90 8.99 13.97
CA LEU A 436 9.42 8.84 15.31
C LEU A 436 10.85 8.22 15.34
N ALA A 437 11.11 7.21 14.50
CA ALA A 437 12.41 6.60 14.39
C ALA A 437 13.51 7.63 14.04
N PHE A 438 13.25 8.45 13.02
CA PHE A 438 14.19 9.47 12.58
C PHE A 438 14.31 10.66 13.56
N VAL A 439 13.21 11.06 14.19
CA VAL A 439 13.24 12.08 15.26
C VAL A 439 14.11 11.61 16.44
N PHE A 440 13.99 10.36 16.85
CA PHE A 440 14.82 9.81 17.92
C PHE A 440 16.30 9.77 17.55
N ILE A 441 16.62 9.38 16.33
CA ILE A 441 18.00 9.39 15.81
C ILE A 441 18.53 10.84 15.74
N GLY A 442 17.76 11.75 15.18
CA GLY A 442 18.12 13.15 15.03
C GLY A 442 18.39 13.84 16.36
N ASN A 443 17.50 13.68 17.35
CA ASN A 443 17.68 14.23 18.69
C ASN A 443 18.88 13.64 19.41
N ALA A 444 19.15 12.35 19.25
CA ALA A 444 20.34 11.72 19.82
C ALA A 444 21.62 12.30 19.20
N LEU A 445 21.68 12.50 17.89
CA LEU A 445 22.79 13.12 17.19
C LEU A 445 22.98 14.58 17.61
N ASP A 446 21.89 15.37 17.63
CA ASP A 446 21.97 16.78 18.01
C ASP A 446 22.48 16.96 19.46
N SER A 447 22.03 16.12 20.39
CA SER A 447 22.49 16.14 21.79
C SER A 447 23.98 15.86 21.96
N ILE A 448 24.62 15.12 21.03
CA ILE A 448 26.03 14.82 21.02
C ILE A 448 26.81 16.00 20.41
N ILE A 449 26.27 16.62 19.36
CA ILE A 449 26.89 17.75 18.67
C ILE A 449 26.82 19.00 19.52
N ASN A 450 25.73 19.22 20.25
CA ASN A 450 25.49 20.40 21.08
C ASN A 450 25.36 20.03 22.57
N PRO A 451 26.47 19.69 23.27
CA PRO A 451 26.44 19.24 24.67
C PRO A 451 25.89 20.27 25.65
N LYS A 452 25.79 21.54 25.25
CA LYS A 452 25.18 22.62 26.05
C LYS A 452 23.64 22.50 26.24
N LEU A 453 22.97 21.64 25.46
CA LEU A 453 21.55 21.37 25.59
C LEU A 453 21.21 20.30 26.65
N LYS A 454 22.23 19.75 27.30
CA LYS A 454 22.05 18.76 28.41
C LYS A 454 21.78 19.44 29.80
N ARG A 455 20.98 20.52 29.83
CA ARG A 455 20.45 21.06 31.09
C ARG A 455 18.97 20.90 31.19
#